data_716089dd17ff4b7087b38766abc32836
#
_entry.id   716089dd17ff4b7087b38766abc32836
#
_cell.length_a   1.000
_cell.length_b   1.000
_cell.length_c   1.000
_cell.angle_alpha   90.00
_cell.angle_beta   90.00
_cell.angle_gamma   90.00
#
_symmetry.space_group_name_H-M   'P 1'
#
loop_
_entity.id
_entity.type
_entity.pdbx_description
1 polymer ?
#
loop_
_entity_poly.entity_id
_entity_poly.type
_entity_poly.pdbx_seq_one_letter_code
_entity_poly.pdbx_strand_id
1 'polypeptide(L)'
;SFLGLSERYLNQLDELHLPRVYFDLQREVEAQQKQVTAWTPAIGLIGALGSSLDRIHRLGGVQILQSNAHLLAESLRSALTHWGIPLFSRHPGDGVTAFSLPQAGSFIQRLKQEQNIVVASGQGALEGQILRIGHLGFMSANDMAATIEGMERIFAKAGAAYPSGAL
;
A
#
# COMPACT_ATOMS: atom_id res chain seq x y z
N SER A 1 11.67 -4.20 -10.13
CA SER A 1 12.23 -4.34 -8.78
C SER A 1 13.70 -3.98 -8.80
N PHE A 2 14.24 -3.52 -7.67
CA PHE A 2 15.65 -3.27 -7.46
C PHE A 2 16.19 -4.25 -6.42
N LEU A 3 17.41 -4.72 -6.63
CA LEU A 3 18.10 -5.61 -5.72
C LEU A 3 19.44 -4.96 -5.33
N GLY A 4 19.63 -4.77 -4.03
CA GLY A 4 20.95 -4.41 -3.47
C GLY A 4 21.67 -5.68 -3.06
N LEU A 5 22.83 -5.93 -3.66
CA LEU A 5 23.65 -7.11 -3.39
C LEU A 5 24.92 -6.71 -2.66
N SER A 6 25.29 -7.45 -1.61
CA SER A 6 26.57 -7.27 -0.94
C SER A 6 27.70 -7.92 -1.76
N GLU A 7 28.92 -7.41 -1.63
CA GLU A 7 30.11 -8.04 -2.25
C GLU A 7 30.26 -9.51 -1.84
N ARG A 8 30.00 -9.83 -0.59
CA ARG A 8 30.00 -11.21 -0.10
C ARG A 8 29.08 -12.11 -0.91
N TYR A 9 27.87 -11.63 -1.23
CA TYR A 9 26.93 -12.41 -2.02
C TYR A 9 27.35 -12.51 -3.49
N LEU A 10 27.85 -11.42 -4.06
CA LEU A 10 28.37 -11.40 -5.44
C LEU A 10 29.49 -12.44 -5.64
N ASN A 11 30.40 -12.55 -4.67
CA ASN A 11 31.49 -13.52 -4.71
C ASN A 11 31.03 -14.99 -4.61
N GLN A 12 29.81 -15.24 -4.16
CA GLN A 12 29.23 -16.59 -4.07
C GLN A 12 28.39 -16.98 -5.29
N LEU A 13 28.10 -16.04 -6.20
CA LEU A 13 27.27 -16.33 -7.38
C LEU A 13 27.85 -17.40 -8.28
N ASP A 14 29.17 -17.46 -8.40
CA ASP A 14 29.88 -18.44 -9.26
C ASP A 14 29.77 -19.86 -8.72
N GLU A 15 29.53 -20.04 -7.43
CA GLU A 15 29.40 -21.36 -6.78
C GLU A 15 27.96 -21.92 -6.91
N LEU A 16 26.99 -21.11 -7.38
CA LEU A 16 25.60 -21.49 -7.47
C LEU A 16 25.26 -22.13 -8.82
N HIS A 17 25.16 -23.44 -8.87
CA HIS A 17 24.90 -24.20 -10.09
C HIS A 17 23.43 -24.53 -10.35
N LEU A 18 22.48 -23.74 -9.81
CA LEU A 18 21.06 -23.93 -10.06
C LEU A 18 20.69 -23.53 -11.50
N PRO A 19 19.85 -24.30 -12.20
CA PRO A 19 19.40 -23.93 -13.54
C PRO A 19 18.56 -22.64 -13.48
N ARG A 20 19.04 -21.60 -14.13
CA ARG A 20 18.43 -20.26 -14.16
C ARG A 20 18.44 -19.74 -15.58
N VAL A 21 17.43 -19.00 -15.97
CA VAL A 21 17.39 -18.33 -17.28
C VAL A 21 17.09 -16.85 -17.11
N TYR A 22 15.88 -16.49 -16.65
CA TYR A 22 15.46 -15.10 -16.56
C TYR A 22 15.90 -14.41 -15.27
N PHE A 23 15.82 -15.10 -14.14
CA PHE A 23 16.29 -14.60 -12.84
C PHE A 23 17.72 -15.05 -12.54
N ASP A 24 18.64 -14.77 -13.47
CA ASP A 24 20.05 -15.08 -13.36
C ASP A 24 20.84 -13.82 -13.00
N LEU A 25 21.22 -13.71 -11.71
CA LEU A 25 21.94 -12.56 -11.20
C LEU A 25 23.36 -12.48 -11.73
N GLN A 26 24.02 -13.61 -12.00
CA GLN A 26 25.36 -13.63 -12.56
C GLN A 26 25.35 -13.01 -13.96
N ARG A 27 24.42 -13.44 -14.80
CA ARG A 27 24.23 -12.86 -16.14
C ARG A 27 23.91 -11.36 -16.10
N GLU A 28 23.12 -10.91 -15.11
CA GLU A 28 22.83 -9.50 -14.94
C GLU A 28 24.06 -8.70 -14.51
N VAL A 29 24.88 -9.22 -13.57
CA VAL A 29 26.14 -8.61 -13.15
C VAL A 29 27.10 -8.46 -14.33
N GLU A 30 27.27 -9.52 -15.13
CA GLU A 30 28.14 -9.49 -16.33
C GLU A 30 27.65 -8.48 -17.38
N ALA A 31 26.33 -8.35 -17.54
CA ALA A 31 25.75 -7.38 -18.47
C ALA A 31 26.00 -5.94 -17.98
N GLN A 32 25.78 -5.68 -16.69
CA GLN A 32 26.02 -4.35 -16.11
C GLN A 32 27.46 -3.91 -16.15
N GLN A 33 28.42 -4.82 -16.00
CA GLN A 33 29.85 -4.53 -16.21
C GLN A 33 30.14 -4.02 -17.62
N LYS A 34 29.35 -4.45 -18.60
CA LYS A 34 29.43 -3.99 -20.01
C LYS A 34 28.51 -2.78 -20.28
N GLN A 35 27.93 -2.19 -19.24
CA GLN A 35 26.96 -1.07 -19.34
C GLN A 35 25.71 -1.38 -20.18
N VAL A 36 25.28 -2.63 -20.17
CA VAL A 36 24.03 -3.09 -20.80
C VAL A 36 23.18 -3.86 -19.77
N THR A 37 22.00 -4.28 -20.16
CA THR A 37 21.13 -5.13 -19.35
C THR A 37 21.07 -6.54 -19.93
N ALA A 38 20.92 -7.56 -19.09
CA ALA A 38 20.82 -8.95 -19.55
C ALA A 38 19.58 -9.20 -20.42
N TRP A 39 18.53 -8.39 -20.23
CA TRP A 39 17.24 -8.45 -20.95
C TRP A 39 16.79 -7.05 -21.35
N THR A 40 15.80 -6.96 -22.23
CA THR A 40 15.21 -5.67 -22.61
C THR A 40 14.72 -4.91 -21.38
N PRO A 41 15.27 -3.72 -21.07
CA PRO A 41 14.90 -2.98 -19.88
C PRO A 41 13.51 -2.35 -20.02
N ALA A 42 12.81 -2.20 -18.89
CA ALA A 42 11.52 -1.52 -18.82
C ALA A 42 11.73 0.01 -18.82
N ILE A 43 12.19 0.59 -19.93
CA ILE A 43 12.60 2.01 -20.06
C ILE A 43 11.48 2.96 -19.60
N GLY A 44 10.23 2.69 -19.99
CA GLY A 44 9.09 3.51 -19.58
C GLY A 44 8.89 3.54 -18.07
N LEU A 45 9.06 2.40 -17.38
CA LEU A 45 8.95 2.32 -15.92
C LEU A 45 10.13 3.01 -15.22
N ILE A 46 11.34 2.94 -15.80
CA ILE A 46 12.52 3.63 -15.26
C ILE A 46 12.32 5.14 -15.37
N GLY A 47 11.82 5.65 -16.51
CA GLY A 47 11.50 7.06 -16.69
C GLY A 47 10.39 7.54 -15.73
N ALA A 48 9.34 6.75 -15.57
CA ALA A 48 8.25 7.03 -14.61
C ALA A 48 8.75 7.06 -13.16
N LEU A 49 9.67 6.14 -12.79
CA LEU A 49 10.33 6.16 -11.49
C LEU A 49 11.14 7.44 -11.29
N GLY A 50 11.94 7.85 -12.27
CA GLY A 50 12.70 9.11 -12.21
C GLY A 50 11.79 10.30 -11.93
N SER A 51 10.70 10.44 -12.71
CA SER A 51 9.70 11.50 -12.50
C SER A 51 9.06 11.46 -11.11
N SER A 52 8.79 10.25 -10.58
CA SER A 52 8.24 10.08 -9.23
C SER A 52 9.22 10.48 -8.15
N LEU A 53 10.50 10.12 -8.29
CA LEU A 53 11.55 10.50 -7.34
C LEU A 53 11.82 12.00 -7.35
N ASP A 54 11.83 12.63 -8.53
CA ASP A 54 11.94 14.10 -8.66
C ASP A 54 10.78 14.81 -7.97
N ARG A 55 9.56 14.27 -8.11
CA ARG A 55 8.39 14.79 -7.41
C ARG A 55 8.55 14.69 -5.88
N ILE A 56 8.95 13.52 -5.38
CA ILE A 56 9.19 13.28 -3.95
C ILE A 56 10.22 14.29 -3.43
N HIS A 57 11.32 14.44 -4.15
CA HIS A 57 12.37 15.39 -3.79
C HIS A 57 11.86 16.84 -3.72
N ARG A 58 11.10 17.28 -4.71
CA ARG A 58 10.49 18.62 -4.74
C ARG A 58 9.47 18.87 -3.63
N LEU A 59 8.80 17.83 -3.14
CA LEU A 59 7.86 17.91 -2.03
C LEU A 59 8.53 17.97 -0.65
N GLY A 60 9.86 17.82 -0.56
CA GLY A 60 10.61 17.86 0.69
C GLY A 60 11.13 16.49 1.15
N GLY A 61 11.14 15.49 0.25
CA GLY A 61 11.73 14.17 0.49
C GLY A 61 10.79 13.16 1.13
N VAL A 62 11.37 12.05 1.56
CA VAL A 62 10.64 10.89 2.10
C VAL A 62 9.94 11.23 3.42
N GLN A 63 10.51 12.11 4.23
CA GLN A 63 9.95 12.53 5.52
C GLN A 63 8.56 13.14 5.38
N ILE A 64 8.34 13.94 4.33
CA ILE A 64 7.01 14.53 4.05
C ILE A 64 6.00 13.43 3.68
N LEU A 65 6.42 12.43 2.91
CA LEU A 65 5.54 11.30 2.59
C LEU A 65 5.17 10.49 3.82
N GLN A 66 6.14 10.23 4.70
CA GLN A 66 5.92 9.53 5.97
C GLN A 66 4.97 10.30 6.87
N SER A 67 5.19 11.61 7.05
CA SER A 67 4.32 12.47 7.86
C SER A 67 2.90 12.52 7.31
N ASN A 68 2.73 12.61 5.99
CA ASN A 68 1.42 12.60 5.36
C ASN A 68 0.72 11.24 5.57
N ALA A 69 1.42 10.13 5.34
CA ALA A 69 0.87 8.79 5.57
C ALA A 69 0.45 8.59 7.04
N HIS A 70 1.25 9.08 7.99
CA HIS A 70 0.94 9.05 9.41
C HIS A 70 -0.34 9.83 9.72
N LEU A 71 -0.46 11.06 9.26
CA LEU A 71 -1.67 11.89 9.48
C LEU A 71 -2.93 11.24 8.91
N LEU A 72 -2.86 10.69 7.70
CA LEU A 72 -3.99 9.99 7.08
C LEU A 72 -4.36 8.71 7.86
N ALA A 73 -3.34 7.96 8.31
CA ALA A 73 -3.54 6.77 9.12
C ALA A 73 -4.22 7.09 10.45
N GLU A 74 -3.76 8.12 11.16
CA GLU A 74 -4.32 8.55 12.43
C GLU A 74 -5.74 9.07 12.28
N SER A 75 -6.06 9.80 11.21
CA SER A 75 -7.42 10.25 10.92
C SER A 75 -8.39 9.07 10.81
N LEU A 76 -8.04 8.06 10.01
CA LEU A 76 -8.85 6.85 9.86
C LEU A 76 -8.95 6.06 11.16
N ARG A 77 -7.85 5.88 11.88
CA ARG A 77 -7.80 5.12 13.14
C ARG A 77 -8.62 5.79 14.24
N SER A 78 -8.61 7.13 14.30
CA SER A 78 -9.45 7.90 15.20
C SER A 78 -10.93 7.68 14.90
N ALA A 79 -11.33 7.71 13.63
CA ALA A 79 -12.70 7.41 13.22
C ALA A 79 -13.09 5.97 13.60
N LEU A 80 -12.24 4.98 13.32
CA LEU A 80 -12.51 3.58 13.70
C LEU A 80 -12.65 3.41 15.20
N THR A 81 -11.80 4.08 15.99
CA THR A 81 -11.88 4.08 17.46
C THR A 81 -13.18 4.69 17.95
N HIS A 82 -13.58 5.82 17.36
CA HIS A 82 -14.87 6.49 17.67
C HIS A 82 -16.06 5.56 17.38
N TRP A 83 -16.01 4.80 16.31
CA TRP A 83 -17.06 3.82 15.96
C TRP A 83 -16.95 2.50 16.74
N GLY A 84 -15.94 2.32 17.59
CA GLY A 84 -15.73 1.08 18.33
C GLY A 84 -15.27 -0.09 17.44
N ILE A 85 -14.69 0.21 16.27
CA ILE A 85 -14.21 -0.81 15.33
C ILE A 85 -12.74 -1.14 15.65
N PRO A 86 -12.42 -2.41 16.00
CA PRO A 86 -11.07 -2.77 16.40
C PRO A 86 -10.12 -2.86 15.20
N LEU A 87 -8.92 -2.33 15.36
CA LEU A 87 -7.83 -2.56 14.41
C LEU A 87 -7.44 -4.05 14.42
N PHE A 88 -7.10 -4.58 13.26
CA PHE A 88 -6.64 -5.96 13.12
C PHE A 88 -5.21 -6.13 13.66
N SER A 89 -4.35 -5.14 13.44
CA SER A 89 -2.96 -5.16 13.91
C SER A 89 -2.81 -4.48 15.27
N ARG A 90 -2.01 -5.07 16.15
CA ARG A 90 -1.60 -4.44 17.42
C ARG A 90 -0.56 -3.33 17.22
N HIS A 91 0.20 -3.40 16.13
CA HIS A 91 1.23 -2.43 15.75
C HIS A 91 1.05 -2.08 14.27
N PRO A 92 0.06 -1.26 13.93
CA PRO A 92 -0.22 -0.91 12.55
C PRO A 92 0.85 0.05 12.01
N GLY A 93 1.39 -0.27 10.83
CA GLY A 93 2.26 0.67 10.09
C GLY A 93 1.45 1.75 9.38
N ASP A 94 2.07 2.90 9.11
CA ASP A 94 1.39 4.07 8.53
C ASP A 94 1.11 3.96 7.02
N GLY A 95 1.43 2.84 6.40
CA GLY A 95 1.15 2.63 4.98
C GLY A 95 -0.25 2.08 4.71
N VAL A 96 -0.82 1.33 5.65
CA VAL A 96 -2.13 0.68 5.52
C VAL A 96 -2.76 0.47 6.88
N THR A 97 -4.06 0.73 6.99
CA THR A 97 -4.86 0.34 8.15
C THR A 97 -5.75 -0.85 7.79
N ALA A 98 -5.61 -1.93 8.56
CA ALA A 98 -6.47 -3.09 8.48
C ALA A 98 -7.35 -3.16 9.74
N PHE A 99 -8.64 -3.44 9.57
CA PHE A 99 -9.59 -3.54 10.66
C PHE A 99 -10.65 -4.61 10.38
N SER A 100 -11.20 -5.16 11.45
CA SER A 100 -12.24 -6.20 11.37
C SER A 100 -13.62 -5.58 11.32
N LEU A 101 -14.46 -6.07 10.42
CA LEU A 101 -15.84 -5.63 10.32
C LEU A 101 -16.73 -6.84 9.99
N PRO A 102 -17.81 -7.07 10.73
CA PRO A 102 -18.80 -8.08 10.35
C PRO A 102 -19.33 -7.81 8.94
N GLN A 103 -19.44 -8.86 8.13
CA GLN A 103 -19.86 -8.76 6.73
C GLN A 103 -19.00 -7.80 5.86
N ALA A 104 -17.70 -7.78 6.09
CA ALA A 104 -16.74 -6.92 5.38
C ALA A 104 -16.93 -6.96 3.85
N GLY A 105 -17.21 -8.13 3.28
CA GLY A 105 -17.43 -8.28 1.84
C GLY A 105 -18.60 -7.45 1.31
N SER A 106 -19.77 -7.50 1.98
CA SER A 106 -20.93 -6.69 1.59
C SER A 106 -20.69 -5.20 1.80
N PHE A 107 -20.00 -4.83 2.86
CA PHE A 107 -19.64 -3.45 3.14
C PHE A 107 -18.72 -2.86 2.06
N ILE A 108 -17.72 -3.62 1.59
CA ILE A 108 -16.82 -3.23 0.48
C ILE A 108 -17.62 -2.99 -0.81
N GLN A 109 -18.57 -3.90 -1.12
CA GLN A 109 -19.41 -3.74 -2.29
C GLN A 109 -20.28 -2.48 -2.22
N ARG A 110 -20.85 -2.18 -1.06
CA ARG A 110 -21.64 -0.97 -0.84
C ARG A 110 -20.79 0.29 -0.94
N LEU A 111 -19.57 0.32 -0.36
CA LEU A 111 -18.64 1.43 -0.55
C LEU A 111 -18.38 1.72 -2.02
N LYS A 112 -18.14 0.67 -2.81
CA LYS A 112 -17.91 0.81 -4.24
C LYS A 112 -19.15 1.28 -5.00
N GLN A 113 -20.32 0.72 -4.73
CA GLN A 113 -21.54 0.98 -5.50
C GLN A 113 -22.23 2.29 -5.10
N GLU A 114 -22.30 2.59 -3.80
CA GLU A 114 -23.05 3.72 -3.27
C GLU A 114 -22.20 4.97 -3.09
N GLN A 115 -20.88 4.81 -2.86
CA GLN A 115 -19.98 5.94 -2.56
C GLN A 115 -18.84 6.10 -3.58
N ASN A 116 -18.72 5.20 -4.55
CA ASN A 116 -17.60 5.15 -5.53
C ASN A 116 -16.22 5.06 -4.86
N ILE A 117 -16.14 4.39 -3.71
CA ILE A 117 -14.92 4.20 -2.93
C ILE A 117 -14.48 2.75 -3.05
N VAL A 118 -13.23 2.54 -3.49
CA VAL A 118 -12.65 1.21 -3.65
C VAL A 118 -11.64 0.96 -2.54
N VAL A 119 -11.90 -0.07 -1.74
CA VAL A 119 -11.03 -0.54 -0.66
C VAL A 119 -10.68 -2.01 -0.86
N ALA A 120 -9.63 -2.50 -0.20
CA ALA A 120 -9.20 -3.88 -0.34
C ALA A 120 -9.80 -4.78 0.75
N SER A 121 -10.17 -6.01 0.38
CA SER A 121 -10.50 -7.09 1.32
C SER A 121 -9.25 -7.72 1.91
N GLY A 122 -9.40 -8.58 2.92
CA GLY A 122 -8.41 -9.55 3.32
C GLY A 122 -8.05 -10.52 2.20
N GLN A 123 -7.04 -11.34 2.42
CA GLN A 123 -6.60 -12.38 1.48
C GLN A 123 -6.61 -13.75 2.16
N GLY A 124 -6.86 -14.80 1.40
CA GLY A 124 -6.93 -16.17 1.90
C GLY A 124 -7.96 -16.30 3.03
N ALA A 125 -7.56 -16.80 4.18
CA ALA A 125 -8.44 -16.97 5.34
C ALA A 125 -9.07 -15.68 5.88
N LEU A 126 -8.53 -14.52 5.54
CA LEU A 126 -9.04 -13.22 5.99
C LEU A 126 -9.98 -12.55 4.98
N GLU A 127 -10.24 -13.18 3.85
CA GLU A 127 -11.16 -12.66 2.84
C GLU A 127 -12.57 -12.49 3.42
N GLY A 128 -13.15 -11.31 3.23
CA GLY A 128 -14.47 -10.98 3.77
C GLY A 128 -14.54 -10.78 5.29
N GLN A 129 -13.43 -10.90 6.02
CA GLN A 129 -13.37 -10.70 7.47
C GLN A 129 -12.76 -9.36 7.86
N ILE A 130 -11.84 -8.84 7.04
CA ILE A 130 -11.18 -7.56 7.27
C ILE A 130 -11.27 -6.66 6.05
N LEU A 131 -11.21 -5.34 6.31
CA LEU A 131 -10.95 -4.32 5.30
C LEU A 131 -9.54 -3.78 5.46
N ARG A 132 -8.98 -3.33 4.34
CA ARG A 132 -7.68 -2.66 4.30
C ARG A 132 -7.81 -1.36 3.51
N ILE A 133 -7.41 -0.26 4.13
CA ILE A 133 -7.35 1.06 3.50
C ILE A 133 -5.91 1.51 3.48
N GLY A 134 -5.38 1.76 2.28
CA GLY A 134 -4.03 2.28 2.08
C GLY A 134 -4.02 3.80 2.19
N HIS A 135 -2.96 4.34 2.75
CA HIS A 135 -2.73 5.80 2.86
C HIS A 135 -1.38 6.19 2.27
N LEU A 136 -0.92 5.43 1.29
CA LEU A 136 0.32 5.65 0.55
C LEU A 136 0.05 6.30 -0.82
N GLY A 137 1.11 6.84 -1.40
CA GLY A 137 1.09 7.36 -2.74
C GLY A 137 0.43 8.73 -2.84
N PHE A 138 -0.54 8.87 -3.73
CA PHE A 138 -1.17 10.15 -4.08
C PHE A 138 -2.44 10.46 -3.25
N MET A 139 -2.62 9.78 -2.13
CA MET A 139 -3.79 9.98 -1.28
C MET A 139 -3.70 11.32 -0.54
N SER A 140 -4.76 12.12 -0.63
CA SER A 140 -4.87 13.41 0.04
C SER A 140 -5.76 13.33 1.29
N ALA A 141 -5.74 14.40 2.10
CA ALA A 141 -6.66 14.53 3.24
C ALA A 141 -8.12 14.52 2.80
N ASN A 142 -8.44 15.10 1.62
CA ASN A 142 -9.80 15.09 1.08
C ASN A 142 -10.24 13.66 0.69
N ASP A 143 -9.35 12.83 0.15
CA ASP A 143 -9.66 11.44 -0.18
C ASP A 143 -9.96 10.64 1.10
N MET A 144 -9.19 10.88 2.17
CA MET A 144 -9.41 10.22 3.46
C MET A 144 -10.73 10.71 4.09
N ALA A 145 -11.01 12.01 4.10
CA ALA A 145 -12.27 12.54 4.59
C ALA A 145 -13.47 11.96 3.83
N ALA A 146 -13.42 11.93 2.49
CA ALA A 146 -14.45 11.32 1.66
C ALA A 146 -14.63 9.81 1.97
N THR A 147 -13.52 9.12 2.29
CA THR A 147 -13.57 7.69 2.66
C THR A 147 -14.30 7.51 4.01
N ILE A 148 -13.95 8.31 5.01
CA ILE A 148 -14.59 8.28 6.33
C ILE A 148 -16.08 8.63 6.22
N GLU A 149 -16.43 9.71 5.53
CA GLU A 149 -17.84 10.09 5.28
C GLU A 149 -18.63 8.99 4.55
N GLY A 150 -18.01 8.37 3.53
CA GLY A 150 -18.63 7.27 2.80
C GLY A 150 -18.93 6.07 3.69
N MET A 151 -18.01 5.74 4.61
CA MET A 151 -18.24 4.70 5.61
C MET A 151 -19.37 5.07 6.56
N GLU A 152 -19.40 6.29 7.07
CA GLU A 152 -20.48 6.79 7.95
C GLU A 152 -21.86 6.68 7.30
N ARG A 153 -21.98 7.09 6.03
CA ARG A 153 -23.23 7.01 5.28
C ARG A 153 -23.74 5.56 5.15
N ILE A 154 -22.83 4.60 4.99
CA ILE A 154 -23.21 3.19 4.91
C ILE A 154 -23.63 2.66 6.28
N PHE A 155 -22.91 3.03 7.35
CA PHE A 155 -23.28 2.65 8.71
C PHE A 155 -24.65 3.21 9.09
N ALA A 156 -24.92 4.48 8.83
CA ALA A 156 -26.21 5.11 9.10
C ALA A 156 -27.38 4.40 8.38
N LYS A 157 -27.19 4.03 7.11
CA LYS A 157 -28.22 3.30 6.34
C LYS A 157 -28.43 1.86 6.83
N ALA A 158 -27.44 1.25 7.44
CA ALA A 158 -27.53 -0.12 7.95
C ALA A 158 -28.25 -0.18 9.31
N GLY A 159 -28.64 0.94 9.90
CA GLY A 159 -29.20 0.99 11.26
C GLY A 159 -28.21 0.52 12.34
N ALA A 160 -26.94 0.39 11.99
CA ALA A 160 -25.90 0.04 12.93
C ALA A 160 -25.70 1.21 13.91
N ALA A 161 -25.57 0.87 15.19
CA ALA A 161 -25.31 1.84 16.26
C ALA A 161 -23.87 2.35 16.24
N TYR A 162 -23.41 2.81 15.08
CA TYR A 162 -22.14 3.51 14.98
C TYR A 162 -22.42 5.01 15.16
N PRO A 163 -21.76 5.68 16.11
CA PRO A 163 -21.96 7.10 16.32
C PRO A 163 -21.56 7.88 15.08
N SER A 164 -22.37 8.84 14.66
CA SER A 164 -22.05 9.82 13.62
C SER A 164 -21.09 10.89 14.17
N GLY A 165 -20.26 11.50 13.31
CA GLY A 165 -19.45 12.65 13.68
C GLY A 165 -17.99 12.33 14.02
N ALA A 166 -17.36 11.42 13.27
CA ALA A 166 -15.94 11.11 13.41
C ALA A 166 -15.00 12.08 12.65
N LEU A 167 -15.56 13.08 11.93
CA LEU A 167 -14.80 14.14 11.23
C LEU A 167 -14.65 15.38 12.09
#